data_621f7eed7f3042027a1444481625cb20
#
_entry.id   621f7eed7f3042027a1444481625cb20
#
_cell.length_a   1.000
_cell.length_b   1.000
_cell.length_c   1.000
_cell.angle_alpha   90.00
_cell.angle_beta   90.00
_cell.angle_gamma   90.00
#
_symmetry.space_group_name_H-M   'P 1'
#
loop_
_entity.id
_entity.type
_entity.pdbx_description
1 polymer ?
#
loop_
_entity_poly.entity_id
_entity_poly.type
_entity_poly.pdbx_seq_one_letter_code
_entity_poly.pdbx_strand_id
1 'polypeptide(L)'
;MSDSSGTAADLWSLLNWQPNEQQLILFRRLQTLLKTWNSRVNLTRLVDGDDFWINQVFDSLWPLQNELNSADRPRRCIDVGTGGGFPGLAIAIALPGAQLVLLDSVSRKTAAVAAMAEALGLSERVEVRTERIETTAHDPRWRNSFDLAMARAVASAPVVAEYLVPMLQPEGAALLYRGQWSKADGTELDRALHALHAKVSAVQRQELPGRRGLRHVLRVRPTADCPKQFPRAVGLPTKFPLGQGADDSLED
;
A
#
# COMPACT_ATOMS: atom_id res chain seq x y z
N MET A 1 23.92 -23.78 -6.55
CA MET A 1 23.89 -22.44 -5.95
C MET A 1 23.86 -21.46 -7.10
N SER A 2 22.68 -21.12 -7.61
CA SER A 2 22.51 -20.14 -8.70
C SER A 2 22.62 -18.73 -8.10
N ASP A 3 23.50 -17.97 -8.69
CA ASP A 3 23.88 -16.62 -8.33
C ASP A 3 22.68 -15.67 -8.34
N SER A 4 22.08 -15.41 -7.17
CA SER A 4 20.98 -14.48 -6.99
C SER A 4 21.42 -13.01 -6.93
N SER A 5 22.72 -12.75 -7.12
CA SER A 5 23.31 -11.41 -7.06
C SER A 5 23.02 -10.57 -8.31
N GLY A 6 22.86 -11.16 -9.49
CA GLY A 6 22.57 -10.46 -10.73
C GLY A 6 21.17 -9.85 -10.76
N THR A 7 20.14 -10.59 -10.35
CA THR A 7 18.73 -10.15 -10.42
C THR A 7 18.44 -8.98 -9.47
N ALA A 8 19.01 -8.97 -8.27
CA ALA A 8 18.79 -7.90 -7.31
C ALA A 8 19.46 -6.57 -7.74
N ALA A 9 20.67 -6.61 -8.31
CA ALA A 9 21.35 -5.41 -8.80
C ALA A 9 20.58 -4.74 -9.94
N ASP A 10 19.95 -5.51 -10.83
CA ASP A 10 19.12 -4.99 -11.92
C ASP A 10 17.84 -4.32 -11.40
N LEU A 11 17.24 -4.82 -10.31
CA LEU A 11 16.03 -4.26 -9.72
C LEU A 11 16.24 -2.85 -9.17
N TRP A 12 17.38 -2.60 -8.53
CA TRP A 12 17.68 -1.28 -7.97
C TRP A 12 17.91 -0.23 -9.06
N SER A 13 18.54 -0.62 -10.16
CA SER A 13 18.71 0.25 -11.33
C SER A 13 17.37 0.66 -11.94
N LEU A 14 16.38 -0.25 -12.00
CA LEU A 14 15.03 0.05 -12.48
C LEU A 14 14.27 0.99 -11.54
N LEU A 15 14.59 0.99 -10.25
CA LEU A 15 14.03 1.94 -9.28
C LEU A 15 14.72 3.31 -9.33
N ASN A 16 15.82 3.44 -10.06
CA ASN A 16 16.72 4.60 -9.99
C ASN A 16 17.09 4.94 -8.53
N TRP A 17 17.29 3.90 -7.72
CA TRP A 17 17.60 3.97 -6.30
C TRP A 17 18.46 2.78 -5.89
N GLN A 18 19.36 3.01 -4.96
CA GLN A 18 20.27 1.98 -4.46
C GLN A 18 20.12 1.87 -2.94
N PRO A 19 19.71 0.72 -2.40
CA PRO A 19 19.72 0.51 -0.96
C PRO A 19 21.17 0.51 -0.44
N ASN A 20 21.38 1.09 0.71
CA ASN A 20 22.65 0.94 1.42
C ASN A 20 22.81 -0.47 2.00
N GLU A 21 24.00 -0.77 2.52
CA GLU A 21 24.31 -2.10 3.06
C GLU A 21 23.34 -2.52 4.19
N GLN A 22 23.01 -1.59 5.10
CA GLN A 22 22.08 -1.85 6.19
C GLN A 22 20.67 -2.17 5.68
N GLN A 23 20.18 -1.45 4.68
CA GLN A 23 18.88 -1.72 4.07
C GLN A 23 18.85 -3.08 3.36
N LEU A 24 19.94 -3.47 2.68
CA LEU A 24 20.04 -4.80 2.06
C LEU A 24 20.02 -5.91 3.12
N ILE A 25 20.71 -5.74 4.25
CA ILE A 25 20.65 -6.66 5.38
C ILE A 25 19.22 -6.79 5.90
N LEU A 26 18.52 -5.66 6.09
CA LEU A 26 17.14 -5.65 6.56
C LEU A 26 16.18 -6.35 5.58
N PHE A 27 16.29 -6.13 4.27
CA PHE A 27 15.47 -6.83 3.27
C PHE A 27 15.69 -8.35 3.30
N ARG A 28 16.95 -8.81 3.38
CA ARG A 28 17.26 -10.26 3.49
C ARG A 28 16.68 -10.83 4.79
N ARG A 29 16.79 -10.10 5.89
CA ARG A 29 16.21 -10.49 7.17
C ARG A 29 14.70 -10.53 7.11
N LEU A 30 14.05 -9.54 6.47
CA LEU A 30 12.61 -9.53 6.24
C LEU A 30 12.16 -10.78 5.46
N GLN A 31 12.90 -11.20 4.42
CA GLN A 31 12.59 -12.42 3.67
C GLN A 31 12.61 -13.66 4.57
N THR A 32 13.64 -13.79 5.42
CA THR A 32 13.79 -14.92 6.34
C THR A 32 12.64 -14.94 7.36
N LEU A 33 12.31 -13.80 7.94
CA LEU A 33 11.20 -13.65 8.89
C LEU A 33 9.85 -13.95 8.23
N LEU A 34 9.62 -13.44 7.03
CA LEU A 34 8.40 -13.71 6.26
C LEU A 34 8.21 -15.20 6.02
N LYS A 35 9.27 -15.94 5.61
CA LYS A 35 9.22 -17.40 5.44
C LYS A 35 8.83 -18.10 6.74
N THR A 36 9.47 -17.73 7.85
CA THR A 36 9.22 -18.30 9.16
C THR A 36 7.78 -18.06 9.62
N TRP A 37 7.25 -16.85 9.47
CA TRP A 37 5.88 -16.54 9.84
C TRP A 37 4.86 -17.14 8.88
N ASN A 38 5.18 -17.20 7.59
CA ASN A 38 4.29 -17.74 6.57
C ASN A 38 3.98 -19.23 6.78
N SER A 39 4.92 -20.00 7.34
CA SER A 39 4.67 -21.40 7.70
C SER A 39 3.60 -21.57 8.80
N ARG A 40 3.29 -20.52 9.55
CA ARG A 40 2.34 -20.53 10.68
C ARG A 40 1.02 -19.81 10.37
N VAL A 41 1.05 -18.77 9.54
CA VAL A 41 -0.08 -17.83 9.41
C VAL A 41 -0.62 -17.71 7.98
N ASN A 42 0.02 -18.29 6.95
CA ASN A 42 -0.35 -18.15 5.54
C ASN A 42 -0.48 -16.66 5.12
N LEU A 43 0.61 -15.90 5.26
CA LEU A 43 0.63 -14.47 4.95
C LEU A 43 0.61 -14.20 3.44
N THR A 44 1.39 -14.99 2.68
CA THR A 44 1.56 -14.83 1.24
C THR A 44 2.16 -16.09 0.61
N ARG A 45 1.97 -16.27 -0.70
CA ARG A 45 2.65 -17.30 -1.49
C ARG A 45 4.01 -16.84 -2.04
N LEU A 46 4.32 -15.54 -1.93
CA LEU A 46 5.45 -14.89 -2.60
C LEU A 46 6.60 -14.68 -1.60
N VAL A 47 7.29 -15.75 -1.23
CA VAL A 47 8.31 -15.75 -0.15
C VAL A 47 9.72 -16.09 -0.63
N ASP A 48 9.87 -16.74 -1.79
CA ASP A 48 11.14 -17.27 -2.23
C ASP A 48 11.74 -16.53 -3.43
N GLY A 49 13.08 -16.46 -3.47
CA GLY A 49 13.83 -15.96 -4.62
C GLY A 49 13.25 -14.68 -5.23
N ASP A 50 13.05 -14.70 -6.54
CA ASP A 50 12.49 -13.60 -7.31
C ASP A 50 11.04 -13.24 -6.91
N ASP A 51 10.26 -14.17 -6.35
CA ASP A 51 8.91 -13.87 -5.89
C ASP A 51 8.94 -12.85 -4.75
N PHE A 52 9.90 -12.98 -3.84
CA PHE A 52 10.08 -11.98 -2.79
C PHE A 52 10.64 -10.67 -3.35
N TRP A 53 11.74 -10.73 -4.12
CA TRP A 53 12.43 -9.53 -4.56
C TRP A 53 11.62 -8.70 -5.56
N ILE A 54 10.94 -9.36 -6.49
CA ILE A 54 10.17 -8.67 -7.54
C ILE A 54 8.76 -8.36 -7.07
N ASN A 55 8.00 -9.38 -6.63
CA ASN A 55 6.58 -9.17 -6.35
C ASN A 55 6.30 -8.59 -4.95
N GLN A 56 7.28 -8.63 -4.02
CA GLN A 56 7.11 -7.97 -2.72
C GLN A 56 7.92 -6.68 -2.65
N VAL A 57 9.25 -6.72 -2.80
CA VAL A 57 10.09 -5.55 -2.57
C VAL A 57 9.97 -4.55 -3.73
N PHE A 58 10.27 -4.97 -4.96
CA PHE A 58 10.21 -4.08 -6.12
C PHE A 58 8.79 -3.55 -6.35
N ASP A 59 7.78 -4.43 -6.34
CA ASP A 59 6.37 -4.04 -6.52
C ASP A 59 5.88 -3.06 -5.45
N SER A 60 6.44 -3.09 -4.24
CA SER A 60 6.16 -2.12 -3.19
C SER A 60 6.79 -0.75 -3.44
N LEU A 61 7.97 -0.69 -4.07
CA LEU A 61 8.81 0.51 -4.10
C LEU A 61 8.76 1.27 -5.43
N TRP A 62 8.48 0.62 -6.57
CA TRP A 62 8.54 1.28 -7.87
C TRP A 62 7.65 2.53 -8.02
N PRO A 63 6.50 2.69 -7.33
CA PRO A 63 5.71 3.91 -7.45
C PRO A 63 6.23 5.08 -6.61
N LEU A 64 7.32 4.85 -5.85
CA LEU A 64 7.84 5.75 -4.82
C LEU A 64 9.17 6.41 -5.20
N GLN A 65 9.49 6.52 -6.48
CA GLN A 65 10.78 7.07 -6.93
C GLN A 65 11.07 8.46 -6.34
N ASN A 66 10.07 9.34 -6.26
CA ASN A 66 10.23 10.67 -5.67
C ASN A 66 10.50 10.59 -4.17
N GLU A 67 9.83 9.68 -3.48
CA GLU A 67 9.98 9.43 -2.04
C GLU A 67 11.35 8.79 -1.75
N LEU A 68 11.81 7.86 -2.58
CA LEU A 68 13.12 7.21 -2.48
C LEU A 68 14.28 8.21 -2.66
N ASN A 69 14.14 9.19 -3.54
CA ASN A 69 15.12 10.27 -3.74
C ASN A 69 15.18 11.25 -2.55
N SER A 70 14.24 11.17 -1.62
CA SER A 70 14.16 11.97 -0.40
C SER A 70 13.83 11.09 0.82
N ALA A 71 14.52 9.95 0.95
CA ALA A 71 14.21 8.88 1.88
C ALA A 71 14.24 9.31 3.36
N ASP A 72 15.11 10.26 3.71
CA ASP A 72 15.25 10.77 5.08
C ASP A 72 14.24 11.87 5.45
N ARG A 73 13.44 12.33 4.47
CA ARG A 73 12.42 13.34 4.74
C ARG A 73 11.35 12.77 5.69
N PRO A 74 11.04 13.44 6.81
CA PRO A 74 9.96 13.04 7.69
C PRO A 74 8.63 12.98 6.95
N ARG A 75 7.88 11.88 7.12
CA ARG A 75 6.54 11.70 6.57
C ARG A 75 5.76 10.67 7.38
N ARG A 76 4.47 10.88 7.49
CA ARG A 76 3.55 9.90 8.08
C ARG A 76 2.89 9.09 6.97
N CYS A 77 3.01 7.77 7.05
CA CYS A 77 2.47 6.86 6.05
C CYS A 77 1.53 5.84 6.71
N ILE A 78 0.50 5.42 5.98
CA ILE A 78 -0.37 4.31 6.40
C ILE A 78 -0.52 3.28 5.29
N ASP A 79 -0.35 2.00 5.64
CA ASP A 79 -0.58 0.84 4.78
C ASP A 79 -1.85 0.13 5.24
N VAL A 80 -2.92 0.24 4.46
CA VAL A 80 -4.25 -0.28 4.78
C VAL A 80 -4.44 -1.66 4.16
N GLY A 81 -4.73 -2.65 5.00
CA GLY A 81 -4.77 -4.04 4.60
C GLY A 81 -3.37 -4.61 4.36
N THR A 82 -2.46 -4.32 5.27
CA THR A 82 -1.03 -4.65 5.12
C THR A 82 -0.72 -6.13 4.92
N GLY A 83 -1.63 -7.03 5.30
CA GLY A 83 -1.53 -8.46 5.08
C GLY A 83 -0.26 -9.07 5.67
N GLY A 84 0.68 -9.45 4.83
CA GLY A 84 2.01 -9.94 5.22
C GLY A 84 3.05 -8.85 5.48
N GLY A 85 2.61 -7.59 5.63
CA GLY A 85 3.49 -6.45 5.85
C GLY A 85 3.91 -5.72 4.57
N PHE A 86 3.23 -5.91 3.45
CA PHE A 86 3.57 -5.29 2.17
C PHE A 86 2.41 -4.46 1.58
N PRO A 87 2.72 -3.23 1.15
CA PRO A 87 4.03 -2.62 0.91
C PRO A 87 4.74 -2.06 2.16
N GLY A 88 4.09 -1.96 3.32
CA GLY A 88 4.50 -1.18 4.47
C GLY A 88 5.91 -1.48 5.00
N LEU A 89 6.28 -2.75 5.28
CA LEU A 89 7.62 -3.08 5.79
C LEU A 89 8.73 -2.82 4.77
N ALA A 90 8.46 -3.03 3.48
CA ALA A 90 9.44 -2.69 2.43
C ALA A 90 9.68 -1.17 2.39
N ILE A 91 8.63 -0.38 2.51
CA ILE A 91 8.69 1.08 2.57
C ILE A 91 9.40 1.54 3.85
N ALA A 92 9.12 0.91 5.00
CA ALA A 92 9.80 1.22 6.24
C ALA A 92 11.32 1.03 6.15
N ILE A 93 11.78 0.01 5.44
CA ILE A 93 13.22 -0.21 5.20
C ILE A 93 13.78 0.83 4.22
N ALA A 94 13.06 1.12 3.13
CA ALA A 94 13.54 2.00 2.08
C ALA A 94 13.52 3.49 2.46
N LEU A 95 12.58 3.91 3.34
CA LEU A 95 12.38 5.30 3.75
C LEU A 95 12.62 5.45 5.26
N PRO A 96 13.86 5.60 5.71
CA PRO A 96 14.20 5.70 7.13
C PRO A 96 13.59 6.93 7.83
N GLY A 97 13.30 8.02 7.11
CA GLY A 97 12.60 9.17 7.66
C GLY A 97 11.08 8.99 7.84
N ALA A 98 10.49 7.88 7.35
CA ALA A 98 9.05 7.68 7.44
C ALA A 98 8.64 7.03 8.77
N GLN A 99 7.52 7.52 9.32
CA GLN A 99 6.74 6.86 10.38
C GLN A 99 5.55 6.15 9.72
N LEU A 100 5.37 4.86 9.99
CA LEU A 100 4.37 4.04 9.33
C LEU A 100 3.36 3.46 10.32
N VAL A 101 2.11 3.46 9.89
CA VAL A 101 1.04 2.67 10.50
C VAL A 101 0.71 1.52 9.56
N LEU A 102 0.82 0.28 10.01
CA LEU A 102 0.46 -0.92 9.27
C LEU A 102 -0.84 -1.47 9.84
N LEU A 103 -1.91 -1.37 9.06
CA LEU A 103 -3.26 -1.69 9.51
C LEU A 103 -3.81 -2.93 8.80
N ASP A 104 -4.33 -3.88 9.57
CA ASP A 104 -5.12 -5.01 9.04
C ASP A 104 -6.21 -5.40 10.06
N SER A 105 -7.32 -5.92 9.60
CA SER A 105 -8.42 -6.38 10.48
C SER A 105 -8.20 -7.78 11.06
N VAL A 106 -7.19 -8.52 10.58
CA VAL A 106 -6.93 -9.91 10.97
C VAL A 106 -5.80 -9.98 11.99
N SER A 107 -6.14 -10.19 13.27
CA SER A 107 -5.21 -10.17 14.41
C SER A 107 -3.99 -11.09 14.26
N ARG A 108 -4.17 -12.30 13.70
CA ARG A 108 -3.05 -13.21 13.47
C ARG A 108 -2.01 -12.68 12.47
N LYS A 109 -2.46 -11.88 11.47
CA LYS A 109 -1.57 -11.23 10.51
C LYS A 109 -0.83 -10.07 11.15
N THR A 110 -1.55 -9.20 11.84
CA THR A 110 -0.94 -8.05 12.53
C THR A 110 0.05 -8.48 13.60
N ALA A 111 -0.24 -9.56 14.35
CA ALA A 111 0.73 -10.12 15.30
C ALA A 111 2.02 -10.59 14.62
N ALA A 112 1.93 -11.26 13.46
CA ALA A 112 3.10 -11.66 12.68
C ALA A 112 3.88 -10.44 12.16
N VAL A 113 3.17 -9.42 11.63
CA VAL A 113 3.79 -8.19 11.12
C VAL A 113 4.48 -7.40 12.24
N ALA A 114 3.86 -7.29 13.42
CA ALA A 114 4.44 -6.63 14.59
C ALA A 114 5.74 -7.34 15.03
N ALA A 115 5.72 -8.66 15.13
CA ALA A 115 6.92 -9.43 15.46
C ALA A 115 8.04 -9.30 14.40
N MET A 116 7.67 -9.21 13.12
CA MET A 116 8.65 -8.94 12.07
C MET A 116 9.23 -7.53 12.18
N ALA A 117 8.40 -6.51 12.43
CA ALA A 117 8.84 -5.13 12.63
C ALA A 117 9.79 -5.01 13.83
N GLU A 118 9.47 -5.64 14.95
CA GLU A 118 10.31 -5.70 16.14
C GLU A 118 11.66 -6.38 15.84
N ALA A 119 11.63 -7.56 15.23
CA ALA A 119 12.85 -8.29 14.87
C ALA A 119 13.75 -7.53 13.89
N LEU A 120 13.18 -6.62 13.08
CA LEU A 120 13.93 -5.74 12.16
C LEU A 120 14.43 -4.46 12.84
N GLY A 121 14.08 -4.21 14.12
CA GLY A 121 14.44 -2.99 14.82
C GLY A 121 13.67 -1.75 14.33
N LEU A 122 12.43 -1.95 13.86
CA LEU A 122 11.60 -0.89 13.27
C LEU A 122 10.52 -0.34 14.22
N SER A 123 10.40 -0.88 15.45
CA SER A 123 9.29 -0.60 16.38
C SER A 123 9.16 0.88 16.78
N GLU A 124 10.23 1.66 16.75
CA GLU A 124 10.18 3.09 17.09
C GLU A 124 9.44 3.94 16.05
N ARG A 125 9.31 3.43 14.81
CA ARG A 125 8.72 4.18 13.69
C ARG A 125 7.70 3.38 12.87
N VAL A 126 7.40 2.15 13.29
CA VAL A 126 6.36 1.30 12.69
C VAL A 126 5.37 0.89 13.77
N GLU A 127 4.16 1.42 13.73
CA GLU A 127 3.03 1.01 14.56
C GLU A 127 2.18 0.00 13.79
N VAL A 128 1.89 -1.17 14.39
CA VAL A 128 1.01 -2.18 13.81
C VAL A 128 -0.32 -2.20 14.55
N ARG A 129 -1.43 -2.04 13.81
CA ARG A 129 -2.78 -1.95 14.39
C ARG A 129 -3.69 -3.03 13.85
N THR A 130 -4.46 -3.63 14.77
CA THR A 130 -5.54 -4.58 14.43
C THR A 130 -6.86 -3.84 14.52
N GLU A 131 -7.34 -3.33 13.39
CA GLU A 131 -8.61 -2.59 13.34
C GLU A 131 -9.15 -2.55 11.91
N ARG A 132 -10.44 -2.29 11.76
CA ARG A 132 -11.04 -1.97 10.46
C ARG A 132 -10.75 -0.52 10.11
N ILE A 133 -10.35 -0.29 8.85
CA ILE A 133 -10.03 1.07 8.38
C ILE A 133 -11.23 2.01 8.52
N GLU A 134 -12.44 1.50 8.32
CA GLU A 134 -13.67 2.29 8.48
C GLU A 134 -13.81 2.86 9.90
N THR A 135 -13.30 2.17 10.93
CA THR A 135 -13.25 2.65 12.31
C THR A 135 -12.09 3.64 12.50
N THR A 136 -10.88 3.25 12.09
CA THR A 136 -9.68 4.08 12.23
C THR A 136 -9.85 5.47 11.58
N ALA A 137 -10.48 5.52 10.41
CA ALA A 137 -10.62 6.77 9.64
C ALA A 137 -11.64 7.77 10.24
N HIS A 138 -12.41 7.37 11.22
CA HIS A 138 -13.27 8.28 12.01
C HIS A 138 -12.60 8.79 13.30
N ASP A 139 -11.47 8.23 13.70
CA ASP A 139 -10.71 8.72 14.85
C ASP A 139 -9.92 9.98 14.45
N PRO A 140 -10.15 11.13 15.13
CA PRO A 140 -9.48 12.39 14.82
C PRO A 140 -7.94 12.33 14.87
N ARG A 141 -7.37 11.36 15.58
CA ARG A 141 -5.91 11.17 15.66
C ARG A 141 -5.31 10.69 14.34
N TRP A 142 -6.12 10.04 13.51
CA TRP A 142 -5.70 9.37 12.28
C TRP A 142 -6.26 10.02 11.02
N ARG A 143 -7.49 10.53 11.09
CA ARG A 143 -8.12 11.23 9.98
C ARG A 143 -7.30 12.46 9.59
N ASN A 144 -7.18 12.73 8.29
CA ASN A 144 -6.48 13.89 7.72
C ASN A 144 -5.03 14.08 8.24
N SER A 145 -4.32 13.00 8.52
CA SER A 145 -3.02 13.08 9.22
C SER A 145 -1.84 12.45 8.47
N PHE A 146 -2.06 11.86 7.29
CA PHE A 146 -1.02 11.15 6.56
C PHE A 146 -0.59 11.89 5.29
N ASP A 147 0.74 11.92 5.07
CA ASP A 147 1.36 12.36 3.83
C ASP A 147 1.13 11.34 2.71
N LEU A 148 1.11 10.05 3.07
CA LEU A 148 0.98 8.96 2.13
C LEU A 148 0.10 7.85 2.72
N ALA A 149 -0.98 7.52 2.01
CA ALA A 149 -1.82 6.37 2.32
C ALA A 149 -1.76 5.36 1.19
N MET A 150 -1.65 4.08 1.49
CA MET A 150 -1.51 3.07 0.46
C MET A 150 -2.31 1.81 0.77
N ALA A 151 -2.70 1.09 -0.30
CA ALA A 151 -3.29 -0.23 -0.19
C ALA A 151 -2.95 -1.07 -1.41
N ARG A 152 -2.61 -2.34 -1.18
CA ARG A 152 -2.30 -3.33 -2.20
C ARG A 152 -3.16 -4.59 -2.03
N ALA A 153 -3.86 -4.99 -3.10
CA ALA A 153 -4.67 -6.22 -3.13
C ALA A 153 -5.77 -6.31 -2.05
N VAL A 154 -6.40 -5.19 -1.70
CA VAL A 154 -7.44 -5.11 -0.66
C VAL A 154 -8.84 -5.27 -1.24
N ALA A 155 -9.22 -4.41 -2.21
CA ALA A 155 -10.55 -4.36 -2.80
C ALA A 155 -10.53 -3.66 -4.17
N SER A 156 -11.71 -3.37 -4.76
CA SER A 156 -11.83 -2.55 -5.97
C SER A 156 -11.30 -1.12 -5.73
N ALA A 157 -10.97 -0.39 -6.81
CA ALA A 157 -10.38 0.93 -6.67
C ALA A 157 -11.29 1.95 -5.96
N PRO A 158 -12.62 2.00 -6.22
CA PRO A 158 -13.54 2.85 -5.47
C PRO A 158 -13.55 2.58 -3.96
N VAL A 159 -13.57 1.31 -3.57
CA VAL A 159 -13.52 0.90 -2.16
C VAL A 159 -12.22 1.34 -1.51
N VAL A 160 -11.08 1.09 -2.17
CA VAL A 160 -9.77 1.51 -1.67
C VAL A 160 -9.68 3.03 -1.57
N ALA A 161 -10.22 3.77 -2.54
CA ALA A 161 -10.29 5.23 -2.47
C ALA A 161 -11.07 5.72 -1.26
N GLU A 162 -12.24 5.11 -0.95
CA GLU A 162 -13.04 5.44 0.23
C GLU A 162 -12.29 5.15 1.55
N TYR A 163 -11.40 4.17 1.56
CA TYR A 163 -10.58 3.86 2.73
C TYR A 163 -9.40 4.84 2.91
N LEU A 164 -8.77 5.26 1.82
CA LEU A 164 -7.52 6.02 1.89
C LEU A 164 -7.71 7.53 1.90
N VAL A 165 -8.68 8.06 1.15
CA VAL A 165 -8.85 9.52 1.02
C VAL A 165 -9.11 10.21 2.37
N PRO A 166 -9.96 9.67 3.28
CA PRO A 166 -10.18 10.29 4.59
C PRO A 166 -8.93 10.37 5.48
N MET A 167 -7.91 9.56 5.20
CA MET A 167 -6.66 9.54 5.97
C MET A 167 -5.69 10.65 5.60
N LEU A 168 -5.85 11.24 4.40
CA LEU A 168 -4.88 12.15 3.82
C LEU A 168 -4.99 13.56 4.40
N GLN A 169 -3.85 14.15 4.75
CA GLN A 169 -3.74 15.60 4.91
C GLN A 169 -3.90 16.31 3.55
N PRO A 170 -4.15 17.64 3.50
CA PRO A 170 -4.45 18.35 2.25
C PRO A 170 -3.43 18.15 1.14
N GLU A 171 -2.12 18.09 1.47
CA GLU A 171 -1.03 17.87 0.52
C GLU A 171 -0.66 16.39 0.34
N GLY A 172 -1.37 15.50 1.03
CA GLY A 172 -1.13 14.06 1.00
C GLY A 172 -1.49 13.40 -0.33
N ALA A 173 -1.10 12.14 -0.47
CA ALA A 173 -1.44 11.33 -1.63
C ALA A 173 -1.80 9.89 -1.24
N ALA A 174 -2.81 9.32 -1.90
CA ALA A 174 -3.08 7.89 -1.83
C ALA A 174 -2.45 7.15 -3.02
N LEU A 175 -1.91 5.98 -2.76
CA LEU A 175 -1.39 5.05 -3.76
C LEU A 175 -2.28 3.80 -3.80
N LEU A 176 -3.04 3.66 -4.88
CA LEU A 176 -3.88 2.51 -5.14
C LEU A 176 -3.11 1.55 -6.04
N TYR A 177 -2.56 0.47 -5.47
CA TYR A 177 -1.84 -0.56 -6.22
C TYR A 177 -2.83 -1.46 -6.95
N ARG A 178 -2.67 -1.58 -8.27
CA ARG A 178 -3.54 -2.35 -9.15
C ARG A 178 -2.72 -3.28 -10.06
N GLY A 179 -3.33 -4.39 -10.45
CA GLY A 179 -2.84 -5.22 -11.55
C GLY A 179 -3.17 -4.57 -12.89
N GLN A 180 -4.08 -5.19 -13.64
CA GLN A 180 -4.64 -4.59 -14.84
C GLN A 180 -5.52 -3.39 -14.49
N TRP A 181 -5.53 -2.42 -15.38
CA TRP A 181 -6.32 -1.19 -15.25
C TRP A 181 -6.90 -0.80 -16.61
N SER A 182 -8.19 -0.60 -16.68
CA SER A 182 -8.91 -0.24 -17.90
C SER A 182 -9.50 1.17 -17.83
N LYS A 183 -9.97 1.68 -18.96
CA LYS A 183 -10.68 2.95 -19.03
C LYS A 183 -12.01 2.90 -18.26
N ALA A 184 -12.68 1.75 -18.25
CA ALA A 184 -13.93 1.57 -17.49
C ALA A 184 -13.68 1.67 -15.99
N ASP A 185 -12.61 1.02 -15.47
CA ASP A 185 -12.22 1.16 -14.07
C ASP A 185 -11.94 2.62 -13.69
N GLY A 186 -11.34 3.39 -14.62
CA GLY A 186 -11.09 4.83 -14.43
C GLY A 186 -12.38 5.63 -14.25
N THR A 187 -13.37 5.39 -15.08
CA THR A 187 -14.67 6.08 -15.01
C THR A 187 -15.40 5.79 -13.69
N GLU A 188 -15.38 4.53 -13.24
CA GLU A 188 -15.98 4.14 -11.96
C GLU A 188 -15.26 4.82 -10.78
N LEU A 189 -13.91 4.81 -10.80
CA LEU A 189 -13.14 5.49 -9.79
C LEU A 189 -13.37 6.99 -9.76
N ASP A 190 -13.44 7.67 -10.90
CA ASP A 190 -13.65 9.12 -10.97
C ASP A 190 -14.99 9.53 -10.33
N ARG A 191 -16.04 8.75 -10.51
CA ARG A 191 -17.34 8.97 -9.83
C ARG A 191 -17.19 8.85 -8.31
N ALA A 192 -16.47 7.82 -7.84
CA ALA A 192 -16.23 7.63 -6.41
C ALA A 192 -15.40 8.78 -5.82
N LEU A 193 -14.35 9.21 -6.53
CA LEU A 193 -13.47 10.29 -6.08
C LEU A 193 -14.18 11.65 -6.02
N HIS A 194 -15.16 11.89 -6.92
CA HIS A 194 -15.99 13.09 -6.85
C HIS A 194 -16.71 13.19 -5.50
N ALA A 195 -17.32 12.08 -5.02
CA ALA A 195 -17.98 12.04 -3.72
C ALA A 195 -17.01 12.20 -2.54
N LEU A 196 -15.75 11.80 -2.70
CA LEU A 196 -14.69 11.86 -1.68
C LEU A 196 -13.91 13.19 -1.71
N HIS A 197 -14.24 14.12 -2.60
CA HIS A 197 -13.49 15.36 -2.84
C HIS A 197 -12.02 15.09 -3.18
N ALA A 198 -11.76 14.20 -4.11
CA ALA A 198 -10.42 13.82 -4.55
C ALA A 198 -10.36 13.65 -6.07
N LYS A 199 -9.15 13.51 -6.60
CA LYS A 199 -8.93 13.26 -8.04
C LYS A 199 -7.71 12.38 -8.26
N VAL A 200 -7.69 11.66 -9.38
CA VAL A 200 -6.48 11.00 -9.87
C VAL A 200 -5.51 12.08 -10.36
N SER A 201 -4.33 12.14 -9.77
CA SER A 201 -3.27 13.07 -10.16
C SER A 201 -2.23 12.44 -11.11
N ALA A 202 -2.09 11.12 -11.08
CA ALA A 202 -1.23 10.37 -11.97
C ALA A 202 -1.66 8.90 -12.04
N VAL A 203 -1.48 8.28 -13.20
CA VAL A 203 -1.55 6.84 -13.40
C VAL A 203 -0.18 6.38 -13.87
N GLN A 204 0.48 5.57 -13.07
CA GLN A 204 1.79 4.99 -13.39
C GLN A 204 1.59 3.54 -13.83
N ARG A 205 2.41 3.11 -14.78
CA ARG A 205 2.39 1.75 -15.32
C ARG A 205 3.79 1.17 -15.28
N GLN A 206 3.92 -0.07 -14.82
CA GLN A 206 5.18 -0.80 -14.73
C GLN A 206 4.97 -2.26 -15.13
N GLU A 207 5.77 -2.76 -16.04
CA GLU A 207 5.90 -4.19 -16.25
C GLU A 207 6.91 -4.74 -15.24
N LEU A 208 6.48 -5.72 -14.44
CA LEU A 208 7.38 -6.34 -13.46
C LEU A 208 8.48 -7.15 -14.17
N PRO A 209 9.73 -7.06 -13.70
CA PRO A 209 10.84 -7.82 -14.23
C PRO A 209 10.53 -9.33 -14.31
N GLY A 210 11.16 -10.02 -15.26
CA GLY A 210 10.93 -11.45 -15.46
C GLY A 210 9.54 -11.81 -16.00
N ARG A 211 8.87 -10.87 -16.70
CA ARG A 211 7.52 -11.06 -17.28
C ARG A 211 6.46 -11.43 -16.23
N ARG A 212 6.57 -10.88 -15.01
CA ARG A 212 5.68 -11.16 -13.88
C ARG A 212 4.38 -10.33 -13.91
N GLY A 213 4.09 -9.77 -15.07
CA GLY A 213 2.84 -9.08 -15.38
C GLY A 213 2.90 -7.57 -15.17
N LEU A 214 1.83 -6.95 -15.62
CA LEU A 214 1.67 -5.50 -15.61
C LEU A 214 1.12 -5.03 -14.28
N ARG A 215 1.64 -3.91 -13.79
CA ARG A 215 1.14 -3.19 -12.60
C ARG A 215 0.77 -1.77 -12.97
N HIS A 216 -0.22 -1.26 -12.28
CA HIS A 216 -0.58 0.14 -12.29
C HIS A 216 -0.61 0.64 -10.85
N VAL A 217 -0.27 1.90 -10.67
CA VAL A 217 -0.53 2.63 -9.43
C VAL A 217 -1.22 3.94 -9.77
N LEU A 218 -2.36 4.16 -9.13
CA LEU A 218 -3.05 5.42 -9.23
C LEU A 218 -2.68 6.27 -8.03
N ARG A 219 -2.15 7.46 -8.32
CA ARG A 219 -1.89 8.48 -7.30
C ARG A 219 -3.11 9.39 -7.23
N VAL A 220 -3.78 9.37 -6.09
CA VAL A 220 -4.98 10.17 -5.81
C VAL A 220 -4.61 11.28 -4.83
N ARG A 221 -5.13 12.48 -5.04
CA ARG A 221 -4.95 13.63 -4.16
C ARG A 221 -6.28 14.24 -3.77
N PRO A 222 -6.43 14.72 -2.52
CA PRO A 222 -7.56 15.53 -2.11
C PRO A 222 -7.68 16.80 -2.98
N THR A 223 -8.91 17.25 -3.23
CA THR A 223 -9.25 18.55 -3.82
C THR A 223 -9.89 19.48 -2.80
N ALA A 224 -10.44 18.89 -1.73
CA ALA A 224 -10.97 19.53 -0.54
C ALA A 224 -11.01 18.49 0.59
N ASP A 225 -11.47 18.89 1.78
CA ASP A 225 -11.68 17.98 2.89
C ASP A 225 -12.65 16.86 2.51
N CYS A 226 -12.28 15.62 2.80
CA CYS A 226 -13.16 14.49 2.59
C CYS A 226 -14.39 14.59 3.50
N PRO A 227 -15.64 14.47 2.98
CA PRO A 227 -16.85 14.56 3.77
C PRO A 227 -16.84 13.60 4.97
N LYS A 228 -17.34 14.08 6.13
CA LYS A 228 -17.25 13.36 7.42
C LYS A 228 -17.95 12.00 7.44
N GLN A 229 -18.95 11.78 6.57
CA GLN A 229 -19.62 10.48 6.45
C GLN A 229 -18.73 9.38 5.87
N PHE A 230 -17.60 9.71 5.25
CA PHE A 230 -16.68 8.73 4.69
C PHE A 230 -15.49 8.45 5.63
N PRO A 231 -15.01 7.20 5.66
CA PRO A 231 -15.62 6.03 5.03
C PRO A 231 -16.96 5.71 5.67
N ARG A 232 -17.87 5.11 4.90
CA ARG A 232 -19.15 4.62 5.42
C ARG A 232 -18.93 3.49 6.42
N ALA A 233 -20.00 3.12 7.15
CA ALA A 233 -19.93 2.08 8.20
C ALA A 233 -19.26 0.79 7.69
N VAL A 234 -18.65 0.05 8.63
CA VAL A 234 -17.87 -1.16 8.36
C VAL A 234 -18.61 -2.12 7.41
N GLY A 235 -17.95 -2.47 6.33
CA GLY A 235 -18.44 -3.38 5.29
C GLY A 235 -19.33 -2.72 4.21
N LEU A 236 -19.89 -1.52 4.44
CA LEU A 236 -20.69 -0.84 3.42
C LEU A 236 -19.87 -0.50 2.16
N PRO A 237 -18.64 0.01 2.24
CA PRO A 237 -17.83 0.28 1.05
C PRO A 237 -17.67 -0.94 0.14
N THR A 238 -17.44 -2.11 0.73
CA THR A 238 -17.26 -3.35 -0.04
C THR A 238 -18.58 -3.87 -0.61
N LYS A 239 -19.68 -3.73 0.14
CA LYS A 239 -21.00 -4.23 -0.27
C LYS A 239 -21.62 -3.35 -1.35
N PHE A 240 -21.41 -2.05 -1.28
CA PHE A 240 -21.96 -1.04 -2.19
C PHE A 240 -20.85 -0.04 -2.57
N PRO A 241 -19.92 -0.40 -3.47
CA PRO A 241 -18.84 0.51 -3.87
C PRO A 241 -19.37 1.83 -4.41
N LEU A 242 -18.69 2.93 -4.07
CA LEU A 242 -18.99 4.23 -4.67
C LEU A 242 -18.73 4.20 -6.18
N GLY A 243 -19.50 4.98 -6.94
CA GLY A 243 -19.30 5.13 -8.38
C GLY A 243 -19.85 4.00 -9.25
N GLN A 244 -20.37 2.93 -8.66
CA GLN A 244 -21.23 1.99 -9.39
C GLN A 244 -22.52 2.73 -9.74
N GLY A 245 -22.84 2.87 -11.04
CA GLY A 245 -24.10 3.47 -11.47
C GLY A 245 -25.26 2.70 -10.87
N ALA A 246 -26.31 3.41 -10.45
CA ALA A 246 -27.62 2.79 -10.39
C ALA A 246 -27.87 2.18 -11.79
N ASP A 247 -28.23 0.92 -11.82
CA ASP A 247 -28.64 0.23 -13.04
C ASP A 247 -29.73 1.10 -13.71
N ASP A 248 -29.44 1.66 -14.88
CA ASP A 248 -30.43 2.41 -15.70
C ASP A 248 -31.54 1.49 -16.23
N SER A 249 -31.78 0.35 -15.59
CA SER A 249 -32.76 -0.66 -15.97
C SER A 249 -34.09 -0.57 -15.22
N LEU A 250 -34.45 0.61 -14.70
CA LEU A 250 -35.80 0.89 -14.13
C LEU A 250 -36.44 2.13 -14.78
N GLU A 251 -36.34 2.26 -16.09
CA GLU A 251 -37.27 3.06 -16.89
C GLU A 251 -37.75 2.20 -18.06
N ASP A 252 -38.84 1.46 -17.81
CA ASP A 252 -39.89 1.11 -18.79
C ASP A 252 -41.23 0.92 -18.04
#